data_a8e125614b5c4120b959669bc65ff98a
#
_entry.id   a8e125614b5c4120b959669bc65ff98a
#
_cell.length_a   1.000
_cell.length_b   1.000
_cell.length_c   1.000
_cell.angle_alpha   90.00
_cell.angle_beta   90.00
_cell.angle_gamma   90.00
#
_symmetry.space_group_name_H-M   'P 1'
#
loop_
_entity.id
_entity.type
_entity.pdbx_description
1 polymer ?
#
loop_
_entity_poly.entity_id
_entity_poly.type
_entity_poly.pdbx_seq_one_letter_code
_entity_poly.pdbx_strand_id
1 'polypeptide(L)'
;MTNSKRFLLNAFSLQMLTSFPCGVKFEEVESLPENLISAIGHQDTANVLGVPMNRVNVSLKPGDVAFVAQLQGGRLPEGSTTLPEGFSFKFIKVVVL
;
A
#
# COMPACT_ATOMS: atom_id res chain seq x y z
N MET A 1 2.57 4.63 -25.00
CA MET A 1 1.78 4.87 -23.79
C MET A 1 2.36 4.07 -22.64
N THR A 2 2.76 4.76 -21.60
CA THR A 2 3.33 4.11 -20.44
C THR A 2 2.23 3.74 -19.47
N ASN A 3 2.16 2.48 -19.11
CA ASN A 3 1.26 2.03 -18.06
C ASN A 3 1.99 2.14 -16.73
N SER A 4 1.69 3.19 -15.98
CA SER A 4 2.20 3.30 -14.63
C SER A 4 1.51 2.24 -13.79
N LYS A 5 2.30 1.37 -13.19
CA LYS A 5 1.77 0.39 -12.26
C LYS A 5 1.43 1.09 -10.95
N ARG A 6 0.24 0.82 -10.43
CA ARG A 6 -0.18 1.38 -9.15
C ARG A 6 -0.36 0.22 -8.18
N PHE A 7 0.48 0.20 -7.17
CA PHE A 7 0.49 -0.87 -6.17
C PHE A 7 -0.28 -0.49 -4.93
N LEU A 8 -0.88 -1.48 -4.30
CA LEU A 8 -1.43 -1.36 -2.96
C LEU A 8 -0.46 -2.03 -1.99
N LEU A 9 0.05 -1.25 -1.05
CA LEU A 9 1.06 -1.68 -0.09
C LEU A 9 0.50 -1.64 1.33
N ASN A 10 1.03 -2.48 2.20
CA ASN A 10 0.77 -2.37 3.65
C ASN A 10 1.83 -1.52 4.36
N ALA A 11 2.95 -1.25 3.70
CA ALA A 11 3.99 -0.35 4.21
C ALA A 11 4.84 0.15 3.05
N PHE A 12 5.40 1.34 3.21
CA PHE A 12 6.35 1.91 2.27
C PHE A 12 7.75 1.86 2.87
N SER A 13 8.75 1.53 2.06
CA SER A 13 10.15 1.55 2.50
C SER A 13 11.04 2.14 1.43
N LEU A 14 12.21 2.64 1.85
CA LEU A 14 13.20 3.22 0.94
C LEU A 14 13.72 2.19 -0.06
N GLN A 15 13.68 0.90 0.28
CA GLN A 15 14.13 -0.15 -0.61
C GLN A 15 13.31 -0.24 -1.89
N MET A 16 12.10 0.30 -1.88
CA MET A 16 11.23 0.31 -3.05
C MET A 16 11.68 1.35 -4.09
N LEU A 17 12.46 2.34 -3.70
CA LEU A 17 12.92 3.39 -4.61
C LEU A 17 14.15 2.91 -5.39
N THR A 18 14.17 3.16 -6.69
CA THR A 18 15.16 2.59 -7.59
C THR A 18 16.29 3.52 -7.96
N SER A 19 16.13 4.82 -7.72
CA SER A 19 17.16 5.79 -8.10
C SER A 19 17.20 6.96 -7.13
N PHE A 20 18.39 7.46 -6.92
CA PHE A 20 18.66 8.62 -6.05
C PHE A 20 19.58 9.59 -6.76
N PRO A 21 19.39 10.90 -6.59
CA PRO A 21 18.34 11.50 -5.74
C PRO A 21 16.98 11.39 -6.38
N CYS A 22 15.93 11.35 -5.54
CA CYS A 22 14.55 11.36 -6.01
C CYS A 22 13.68 12.09 -5.00
N GLY A 23 12.53 12.57 -5.45
CA GLY A 23 11.53 13.16 -4.58
C GLY A 23 10.36 12.21 -4.39
N VAL A 24 9.74 12.25 -3.23
CA VAL A 24 8.54 11.46 -2.94
C VAL A 24 7.52 12.37 -2.29
N LYS A 25 6.30 12.34 -2.78
CA LYS A 25 5.20 13.11 -2.22
C LYS A 25 4.20 12.15 -1.60
N PHE A 26 3.80 12.44 -0.35
CA PHE A 26 2.78 11.68 0.37
C PHE A 26 1.53 12.51 0.50
N GLU A 27 0.39 11.89 0.24
CA GLU A 27 -0.90 12.56 0.35
C GLU A 27 -1.92 11.60 0.93
N GLU A 28 -2.56 12.00 2.03
CA GLU A 28 -3.64 11.20 2.59
C GLU A 28 -4.86 11.30 1.70
N VAL A 29 -5.50 10.14 1.42
CA VAL A 29 -6.71 10.07 0.61
C VAL A 29 -7.80 9.36 1.40
N GLU A 30 -9.06 9.65 1.07
CA GLU A 30 -10.20 9.09 1.82
C GLU A 30 -10.48 7.65 1.46
N SER A 31 -10.17 7.26 0.23
CA SER A 31 -10.45 5.91 -0.26
C SER A 31 -9.44 5.49 -1.29
N LEU A 32 -9.36 4.18 -1.53
CA LEU A 32 -8.45 3.63 -2.53
C LEU A 32 -9.14 3.61 -3.90
N PRO A 33 -8.40 3.93 -4.97
CA PRO A 33 -8.94 3.76 -6.32
C PRO A 33 -9.06 2.28 -6.66
N GLU A 34 -9.80 1.99 -7.72
CA GLU A 34 -9.91 0.65 -8.25
C GLU A 34 -8.66 0.28 -9.05
N ASN A 35 -8.53 -1.01 -9.35
CA ASN A 35 -7.49 -1.54 -10.24
C ASN A 35 -6.07 -1.38 -9.70
N LEU A 36 -5.91 -1.49 -8.39
CA LEU A 36 -4.59 -1.52 -7.79
C LEU A 36 -4.04 -2.95 -7.83
N ILE A 37 -2.74 -3.06 -8.02
CA ILE A 37 -2.04 -4.34 -7.95
C ILE A 37 -1.70 -4.58 -6.49
N SER A 38 -2.24 -5.66 -5.90
CA SER A 38 -1.94 -5.96 -4.51
C SER A 38 -0.48 -6.37 -4.34
N ALA A 39 0.18 -5.73 -3.39
CA ALA A 39 1.49 -6.12 -2.89
C ALA A 39 1.44 -6.18 -1.37
N ILE A 40 0.28 -6.56 -0.83
CA ILE A 40 0.08 -6.74 0.60
C ILE A 40 0.74 -8.04 1.02
N GLY A 41 1.79 -7.96 1.81
CA GLY A 41 2.57 -9.13 2.20
C GLY A 41 2.13 -9.79 3.50
N HIS A 42 0.98 -9.39 4.04
CA HIS A 42 0.45 -9.91 5.31
C HIS A 42 -0.96 -10.42 5.08
N GLN A 43 -1.20 -11.70 5.40
CA GLN A 43 -2.48 -12.35 5.07
C GLN A 43 -3.67 -11.70 5.75
N ASP A 44 -3.57 -11.37 7.03
CA ASP A 44 -4.68 -10.77 7.77
C ASP A 44 -5.04 -9.40 7.21
N THR A 45 -4.04 -8.59 6.88
CA THR A 45 -4.26 -7.29 6.25
C THR A 45 -4.93 -7.45 4.88
N ALA A 46 -4.48 -8.40 4.09
CA ALA A 46 -5.06 -8.67 2.78
C ALA A 46 -6.53 -9.12 2.92
N ASN A 47 -6.81 -10.00 3.88
CA ASN A 47 -8.18 -10.46 4.15
C ASN A 47 -9.11 -9.30 4.49
N VAL A 48 -8.67 -8.45 5.41
CA VAL A 48 -9.48 -7.32 5.87
C VAL A 48 -9.72 -6.30 4.75
N LEU A 49 -8.71 -6.08 3.90
CA LEU A 49 -8.84 -5.18 2.75
C LEU A 49 -9.63 -5.80 1.59
N GLY A 50 -9.83 -7.13 1.60
CA GLY A 50 -10.53 -7.80 0.52
C GLY A 50 -9.70 -7.95 -0.75
N VAL A 51 -8.38 -8.07 -0.61
CA VAL A 51 -7.45 -8.21 -1.75
C VAL A 51 -6.62 -9.47 -1.57
N PRO A 52 -6.02 -10.00 -2.66
CA PRO A 52 -5.12 -11.14 -2.52
C PRO A 52 -3.85 -10.76 -1.78
N MET A 53 -3.33 -11.67 -0.97
CA MET A 53 -1.98 -11.51 -0.44
C MET A 53 -0.98 -11.74 -1.56
N ASN A 54 0.02 -10.88 -1.63
CA ASN A 54 1.02 -10.97 -2.69
C ASN A 54 2.36 -10.43 -2.18
N ARG A 55 3.24 -11.34 -1.81
CA ARG A 55 4.59 -10.99 -1.33
C ARG A 55 5.52 -10.83 -2.52
N VAL A 56 5.61 -9.60 -3.02
CA VAL A 56 6.48 -9.27 -4.14
C VAL A 56 7.38 -8.10 -3.75
N ASN A 57 8.54 -8.06 -4.37
CA ASN A 57 9.42 -6.90 -4.24
C ASN A 57 8.92 -5.82 -5.17
N VAL A 58 8.48 -4.72 -4.58
CA VAL A 58 7.98 -3.58 -5.34
C VAL A 58 9.14 -2.64 -5.62
N SER A 59 9.27 -2.22 -6.88
CA SER A 59 10.24 -1.22 -7.31
C SER A 59 9.49 -0.04 -7.89
N LEU A 60 9.76 1.14 -7.37
CA LEU A 60 9.11 2.38 -7.78
C LEU A 60 10.13 3.29 -8.42
N LYS A 61 9.84 3.78 -9.61
CA LYS A 61 10.66 4.75 -10.34
C LYS A 61 9.92 6.08 -10.46
N PRO A 62 10.63 7.14 -10.84
CA PRO A 62 9.97 8.44 -11.06
C PRO A 62 8.76 8.28 -11.97
N GLY A 63 7.65 8.85 -11.56
CA GLY A 63 6.37 8.74 -12.23
C GLY A 63 5.45 7.65 -11.69
N ASP A 64 5.97 6.72 -10.92
CA ASP A 64 5.15 5.65 -10.35
C ASP A 64 4.34 6.17 -9.16
N VAL A 65 3.18 5.53 -8.95
CA VAL A 65 2.27 5.86 -7.86
C VAL A 65 1.95 4.57 -7.11
N ALA A 66 1.99 4.65 -5.79
CA ALA A 66 1.56 3.56 -4.93
C ALA A 66 0.57 4.08 -3.89
N PHE A 67 -0.21 3.18 -3.33
CA PHE A 67 -1.13 3.50 -2.25
C PHE A 67 -0.81 2.61 -1.06
N VAL A 68 -0.72 3.20 0.11
CA VAL A 68 -0.45 2.47 1.35
C VAL A 68 -1.71 2.43 2.18
N ALA A 69 -2.12 1.24 2.57
CA ALA A 69 -3.17 1.04 3.57
C ALA A 69 -2.47 0.87 4.91
N GLN A 70 -2.38 1.94 5.67
CA GLN A 70 -1.71 1.95 6.95
C GLN A 70 -2.70 1.62 8.05
N LEU A 71 -2.46 0.52 8.74
CA LEU A 71 -3.33 0.07 9.81
C LEU A 71 -3.13 0.93 11.06
N GLN A 72 -4.25 1.37 11.63
CA GLN A 72 -4.30 2.13 12.88
C GLN A 72 -5.02 1.27 13.93
N GLY A 73 -4.55 1.30 15.16
CA GLY A 73 -5.20 0.59 16.26
C GLY A 73 -4.40 -0.57 16.82
N GLY A 74 -3.27 -0.88 16.20
CA GLY A 74 -2.37 -1.92 16.67
C GLY A 74 -2.29 -3.08 15.71
N ARG A 75 -1.94 -4.26 16.23
CA ARG A 75 -1.75 -5.46 15.43
C ARG A 75 -3.09 -6.19 15.28
N LEU A 76 -3.42 -6.61 14.06
CA LEU A 76 -4.62 -7.41 13.83
C LEU A 76 -4.51 -8.77 14.55
N PRO A 77 -5.59 -9.24 15.18
CA PRO A 77 -5.61 -10.61 15.71
C PRO A 77 -5.38 -11.61 14.58
N GLU A 78 -4.71 -12.71 14.92
CA GLU A 78 -4.44 -13.75 13.94
C GLU A 78 -5.73 -14.32 13.38
N GLY A 79 -5.78 -14.48 12.06
CA GLY A 79 -6.95 -14.99 11.37
C GLY A 79 -8.05 -13.98 11.12
N SER A 80 -7.78 -12.69 11.31
CA SER A 80 -8.77 -11.63 11.07
C SER A 80 -9.26 -11.65 9.62
N THR A 81 -10.57 -11.52 9.43
CA THR A 81 -11.19 -11.39 8.11
C THR A 81 -11.96 -10.08 7.97
N THR A 82 -12.24 -9.43 9.08
CA THR A 82 -12.91 -8.12 9.12
C THR A 82 -12.13 -7.20 10.02
N LEU A 83 -12.31 -5.90 9.84
CA LEU A 83 -11.62 -4.90 10.65
C LEU A 83 -12.27 -4.86 12.05
N PRO A 84 -11.50 -5.18 13.11
CA PRO A 84 -12.07 -5.15 14.46
C PRO A 84 -12.43 -3.73 14.91
N GLU A 85 -13.29 -3.65 15.91
CA GLU A 85 -13.63 -2.37 16.52
C GLU A 85 -12.38 -1.71 17.08
N GLY A 86 -12.26 -0.41 16.92
CA GLY A 86 -11.09 0.35 17.34
C GLY A 86 -9.96 0.38 16.35
N PHE A 87 -10.09 -0.36 15.25
CA PHE A 87 -9.09 -0.37 14.17
C PHE A 87 -9.60 0.44 12.99
N SER A 88 -8.69 1.03 12.26
CA SER A 88 -9.00 1.75 11.03
C SER A 88 -7.81 1.71 10.10
N PHE A 89 -8.04 2.09 8.85
CA PHE A 89 -6.95 2.29 7.89
C PHE A 89 -6.83 3.75 7.53
N LYS A 90 -5.60 4.20 7.43
CA LYS A 90 -5.27 5.47 6.81
C LYS A 90 -4.71 5.16 5.44
N PHE A 91 -5.27 5.77 4.39
CA PHE A 91 -4.82 5.54 3.01
C PHE A 91 -3.94 6.68 2.57
N ILE A 92 -2.74 6.34 2.10
CA ILE A 92 -1.72 7.31 1.71
C ILE A 92 -1.33 7.08 0.25
N LYS A 93 -1.50 8.10 -0.56
CA LYS A 93 -1.00 8.08 -1.94
C LYS A 93 0.47 8.48 -1.93
N VAL A 94 1.30 7.67 -2.56
CA VAL A 94 2.73 7.89 -2.67
C VAL A 94 3.05 8.15 -4.13
N VAL A 95 3.63 9.30 -4.43
CA VAL A 95 4.02 9.66 -5.80
C VAL A 95 5.53 9.83 -5.83
N VAL A 96 6.20 9.09 -6.70
CA VAL A 96 7.64 9.24 -6.91
C VAL A 96 7.84 10.27 -8.01
N LEU A 97 8.54 11.34 -7.65
CA LEU A 97 8.74 12.49 -8.55
C LEU A 97 9.97 12.30 -9.46
#